data_48aa57abec96be5e9b1ea26216ce24c6
#
_entry.id   48aa57abec96be5e9b1ea26216ce24c6
#
_cell.length_a   1.000
_cell.length_b   1.000
_cell.length_c   1.000
_cell.angle_alpha   90.00
_cell.angle_beta   90.00
_cell.angle_gamma   90.00
#
_symmetry.space_group_name_H-M   'P 1'
#
loop_
_entity.id
_entity.type
_entity.pdbx_description
1 polymer ?
#
loop_
_entity_poly.entity_id
_entity_poly.type
_entity_poly.pdbx_seq_one_letter_code
_entity_poly.pdbx_strand_id
1 'polypeptide(L)'
;MTTAAAVISPWPLVRQGDQYHPVKTLQYLLRARGHNVTVDGIFGPATNAAVRAFQQQKGLAVDGIVGPNTWSALIITVKQGSQGDAVRGVQEEFQFRNLSGGPGLAVDGIFGPKTDAAVRGFQQALHQDIPSVAIDGIVGPVTWRALVSGMLAL
;
A
#
# COMPACT_ATOMS: atom_id res chain seq x y z
N MET A 1 -27.82 11.46 -18.35
CA MET A 1 -26.46 10.95 -18.61
C MET A 1 -26.15 9.82 -17.62
N THR A 2 -25.68 8.73 -18.14
CA THR A 2 -25.32 7.59 -17.30
C THR A 2 -23.89 7.77 -16.83
N THR A 3 -23.68 7.74 -15.51
CA THR A 3 -22.35 7.78 -14.92
C THR A 3 -21.86 6.36 -14.76
N ALA A 4 -20.64 6.06 -15.22
CA ALA A 4 -20.05 4.78 -14.96
C ALA A 4 -19.91 4.54 -13.46
N ALA A 5 -20.18 3.33 -13.00
CA ALA A 5 -20.00 2.98 -11.61
C ALA A 5 -18.52 3.16 -11.23
N ALA A 6 -18.27 3.80 -10.09
CA ALA A 6 -16.92 3.95 -9.58
C ALA A 6 -16.37 2.57 -9.20
N VAL A 7 -15.09 2.36 -9.47
CA VAL A 7 -14.38 1.12 -9.15
C VAL A 7 -13.06 1.45 -8.50
N ILE A 8 -12.49 0.48 -7.78
CA ILE A 8 -11.14 0.62 -7.26
C ILE A 8 -10.17 0.69 -8.43
N SER A 9 -9.27 1.66 -8.39
CA SER A 9 -8.24 1.83 -9.41
C SER A 9 -7.37 0.57 -9.52
N PRO A 10 -6.85 0.26 -10.72
CA PRO A 10 -5.99 -0.92 -10.87
C PRO A 10 -4.68 -0.77 -10.10
N TRP A 11 -4.04 -1.91 -9.82
CA TRP A 11 -2.71 -1.90 -9.21
C TRP A 11 -1.75 -1.09 -10.09
N PRO A 12 -0.92 -0.22 -9.48
CA PRO A 12 0.06 0.56 -10.25
C PRO A 12 1.22 -0.33 -10.71
N LEU A 13 1.82 0.01 -11.83
CA LEU A 13 3.07 -0.61 -12.27
C LEU A 13 4.24 0.19 -11.71
N VAL A 14 5.12 -0.48 -10.98
CA VAL A 14 6.28 0.17 -10.34
C VAL A 14 7.54 -0.61 -10.71
N ARG A 15 8.60 0.10 -11.11
CA ARG A 15 9.85 -0.52 -11.57
C ARG A 15 11.04 0.38 -11.28
N GLN A 16 12.23 -0.15 -11.53
CA GLN A 16 13.46 0.59 -11.32
C GLN A 16 13.45 1.92 -12.11
N GLY A 17 13.83 2.96 -11.43
CA GLY A 17 13.77 4.33 -11.92
C GLY A 17 12.63 5.14 -11.34
N ASP A 18 11.62 4.47 -10.77
CA ASP A 18 10.50 5.17 -10.15
C ASP A 18 10.91 5.73 -8.78
N GLN A 19 10.30 6.86 -8.44
CA GLN A 19 10.49 7.54 -7.16
C GLN A 19 9.12 7.95 -6.62
N TYR A 20 9.09 8.31 -5.34
CA TYR A 20 7.88 8.79 -4.67
C TYR A 20 6.86 7.67 -4.47
N HIS A 21 5.59 8.06 -4.30
CA HIS A 21 4.51 7.09 -4.08
C HIS A 21 4.34 6.15 -5.28
N PRO A 22 4.17 4.84 -5.08
CA PRO A 22 4.10 4.12 -3.81
C PRO A 22 5.38 3.36 -3.44
N VAL A 23 6.56 3.88 -3.80
CA VAL A 23 7.83 3.14 -3.63
C VAL A 23 8.11 2.84 -2.17
N LYS A 24 7.88 3.78 -1.25
CA LYS A 24 8.11 3.52 0.18
C LYS A 24 7.22 2.40 0.70
N THR A 25 5.96 2.38 0.32
CA THR A 25 5.04 1.31 0.71
C THR A 25 5.52 -0.05 0.19
N LEU A 26 5.97 -0.08 -1.06
CA LEU A 26 6.57 -1.28 -1.64
C LEU A 26 7.76 -1.75 -0.81
N GLN A 27 8.65 -0.84 -0.44
CA GLN A 27 9.84 -1.16 0.34
C GLN A 27 9.48 -1.71 1.72
N TYR A 28 8.48 -1.14 2.39
CA TYR A 28 7.98 -1.70 3.65
C TYR A 28 7.44 -3.11 3.47
N LEU A 29 6.67 -3.35 2.41
CA LEU A 29 6.12 -4.69 2.15
C LEU A 29 7.22 -5.70 1.83
N LEU A 30 8.25 -5.31 1.09
CA LEU A 30 9.41 -6.18 0.84
C LEU A 30 10.09 -6.56 2.16
N ARG A 31 10.27 -5.59 3.07
CA ARG A 31 10.83 -5.86 4.39
C ARG A 31 9.94 -6.82 5.18
N ALA A 32 8.63 -6.62 5.12
CA ALA A 32 7.68 -7.50 5.80
C ALA A 32 7.75 -8.94 5.27
N ARG A 33 8.18 -9.11 4.04
CA ARG A 33 8.38 -10.42 3.41
C ARG A 33 9.80 -10.97 3.58
N GLY A 34 10.63 -10.33 4.41
CA GLY A 34 11.97 -10.80 4.70
C GLY A 34 13.06 -10.29 3.77
N HIS A 35 12.75 -9.37 2.87
CA HIS A 35 13.72 -8.77 1.96
C HIS A 35 14.18 -7.44 2.51
N ASN A 36 15.42 -7.39 3.00
CA ASN A 36 15.94 -6.23 3.72
C ASN A 36 16.39 -5.14 2.74
N VAL A 37 15.54 -4.13 2.56
CA VAL A 37 15.83 -2.96 1.73
C VAL A 37 15.70 -1.69 2.56
N THR A 38 16.41 -0.64 2.17
CA THR A 38 16.25 0.69 2.75
C THR A 38 14.96 1.32 2.26
N VAL A 39 14.19 1.92 3.18
CA VAL A 39 12.96 2.63 2.82
C VAL A 39 13.33 4.08 2.55
N ASP A 40 13.63 4.40 1.30
CA ASP A 40 14.07 5.73 0.86
C ASP A 40 13.18 6.35 -0.23
N GLY A 41 12.18 5.60 -0.71
CA GLY A 41 11.28 6.09 -1.76
C GLY A 41 11.88 6.07 -3.16
N ILE A 42 13.05 5.45 -3.32
CA ILE A 42 13.75 5.37 -4.61
C ILE A 42 13.82 3.90 -5.01
N PHE A 43 13.23 3.57 -6.16
CA PHE A 43 13.31 2.23 -6.71
C PHE A 43 14.63 2.12 -7.49
N GLY A 44 15.69 1.83 -6.75
CA GLY A 44 17.02 1.67 -7.31
C GLY A 44 17.40 0.20 -7.46
N PRO A 45 18.71 -0.07 -7.70
CA PRO A 45 19.18 -1.45 -7.90
C PRO A 45 18.89 -2.38 -6.75
N ALA A 46 18.98 -1.92 -5.49
CA ALA A 46 18.71 -2.75 -4.31
C ALA A 46 17.24 -3.15 -4.24
N THR A 47 16.32 -2.23 -4.50
CA THR A 47 14.89 -2.52 -4.54
C THR A 47 14.58 -3.48 -5.69
N ASN A 48 15.18 -3.25 -6.86
CA ASN A 48 15.00 -4.15 -8.01
C ASN A 48 15.46 -5.58 -7.68
N ALA A 49 16.62 -5.73 -7.03
CA ALA A 49 17.11 -7.05 -6.62
C ALA A 49 16.14 -7.72 -5.65
N ALA A 50 15.60 -6.98 -4.69
CA ALA A 50 14.64 -7.51 -3.72
C ALA A 50 13.33 -7.94 -4.39
N VAL A 51 12.82 -7.13 -5.34
CA VAL A 51 11.61 -7.47 -6.10
C VAL A 51 11.82 -8.76 -6.88
N ARG A 52 12.95 -8.89 -7.58
CA ARG A 52 13.25 -10.09 -8.37
C ARG A 52 13.38 -11.32 -7.48
N ALA A 53 14.05 -11.19 -6.33
CA ALA A 53 14.18 -12.29 -5.37
C ALA A 53 12.81 -12.73 -4.83
N PHE A 54 11.94 -11.77 -4.53
CA PHE A 54 10.58 -12.05 -4.08
C PHE A 54 9.78 -12.76 -5.17
N GLN A 55 9.85 -12.26 -6.41
CA GLN A 55 9.15 -12.86 -7.55
C GLN A 55 9.60 -14.31 -7.77
N GLN A 56 10.90 -14.56 -7.69
CA GLN A 56 11.44 -15.92 -7.82
C GLN A 56 10.93 -16.81 -6.70
N GLN A 57 10.94 -16.32 -5.47
CA GLN A 57 10.47 -17.05 -4.29
C GLN A 57 8.99 -17.45 -4.43
N LYS A 58 8.18 -16.61 -5.04
CA LYS A 58 6.73 -16.83 -5.21
C LYS A 58 6.36 -17.50 -6.53
N GLY A 59 7.34 -17.85 -7.35
CA GLY A 59 7.06 -18.49 -8.65
C GLY A 59 6.41 -17.57 -9.67
N LEU A 60 6.64 -16.27 -9.53
CA LEU A 60 6.11 -15.25 -10.46
C LEU A 60 7.12 -14.99 -11.57
N ALA A 61 6.70 -14.29 -12.64
CA ALA A 61 7.64 -13.80 -13.64
C ALA A 61 8.68 -12.90 -12.98
N VAL A 62 9.97 -13.20 -13.19
CA VAL A 62 11.07 -12.45 -12.58
C VAL A 62 11.47 -11.34 -13.55
N ASP A 63 10.71 -10.25 -13.55
CA ASP A 63 10.90 -9.14 -14.47
C ASP A 63 11.26 -7.81 -13.77
N GLY A 64 11.26 -7.79 -12.44
CA GLY A 64 11.54 -6.58 -11.66
C GLY A 64 10.42 -5.55 -11.71
N ILE A 65 9.27 -5.87 -12.30
CA ILE A 65 8.13 -4.98 -12.41
C ILE A 65 7.08 -5.41 -11.38
N VAL A 66 6.69 -4.47 -10.52
CA VAL A 66 5.64 -4.73 -9.53
C VAL A 66 4.31 -4.37 -10.15
N GLY A 67 3.64 -5.37 -10.71
CA GLY A 67 2.31 -5.26 -11.28
C GLY A 67 1.28 -6.02 -10.44
N PRO A 68 0.11 -6.33 -11.01
CA PRO A 68 -0.99 -6.94 -10.24
C PRO A 68 -0.61 -8.23 -9.53
N ASN A 69 0.11 -9.12 -10.18
CA ASN A 69 0.47 -10.41 -9.59
C ASN A 69 1.47 -10.24 -8.45
N THR A 70 2.45 -9.36 -8.63
CA THR A 70 3.46 -9.10 -7.59
C THR A 70 2.84 -8.37 -6.40
N TRP A 71 2.03 -7.33 -6.64
CA TRP A 71 1.32 -6.66 -5.54
C TRP A 71 0.46 -7.63 -4.75
N SER A 72 -0.33 -8.45 -5.45
CA SER A 72 -1.24 -9.41 -4.79
C SER A 72 -0.48 -10.40 -3.90
N ALA A 73 0.72 -10.78 -4.29
CA ALA A 73 1.56 -11.67 -3.49
C ALA A 73 2.26 -10.94 -2.34
N LEU A 74 2.55 -9.64 -2.52
CA LEU A 74 3.27 -8.82 -1.53
C LEU A 74 2.40 -8.42 -0.35
N ILE A 75 1.15 -8.04 -0.59
CA ILE A 75 0.30 -7.46 0.45
C ILE A 75 0.05 -8.43 1.59
N ILE A 76 -0.10 -7.87 2.78
CA ILE A 76 -0.39 -8.60 4.01
C ILE A 76 -1.60 -7.94 4.63
N THR A 77 -2.65 -8.71 4.89
CA THR A 77 -3.83 -8.19 5.58
C THR A 77 -3.47 -7.79 7.00
N VAL A 78 -3.78 -6.55 7.36
CA VAL A 78 -3.53 -6.02 8.70
C VAL A 78 -4.77 -5.34 9.23
N LYS A 79 -4.88 -5.31 10.56
CA LYS A 79 -6.00 -4.70 11.28
C LYS A 79 -5.52 -4.29 12.66
N GLN A 80 -6.39 -3.69 13.46
CA GLN A 80 -6.04 -3.28 14.82
C GLN A 80 -5.45 -4.47 15.59
N GLY A 81 -4.30 -4.25 16.22
CA GLY A 81 -3.52 -5.28 16.89
C GLY A 81 -2.35 -5.79 16.07
N SER A 82 -2.33 -5.58 14.76
CA SER A 82 -1.19 -5.96 13.91
C SER A 82 0.01 -5.05 14.17
N GLN A 83 1.23 -5.56 13.96
CA GLN A 83 2.47 -4.83 14.14
C GLN A 83 3.45 -5.17 13.01
N GLY A 84 4.40 -4.30 12.76
CA GLY A 84 5.51 -4.55 11.86
C GLY A 84 5.52 -3.68 10.61
N ASP A 85 6.30 -4.09 9.61
CA ASP A 85 6.55 -3.29 8.41
C ASP A 85 5.33 -3.18 7.50
N ALA A 86 4.45 -4.19 7.45
CA ALA A 86 3.22 -4.07 6.69
C ALA A 86 2.33 -2.97 7.24
N VAL A 87 2.28 -2.82 8.58
CA VAL A 87 1.56 -1.73 9.23
C VAL A 87 2.21 -0.39 8.89
N ARG A 88 3.55 -0.33 8.88
CA ARG A 88 4.26 0.88 8.46
C ARG A 88 3.91 1.27 7.03
N GLY A 89 3.75 0.30 6.16
CA GLY A 89 3.29 0.56 4.78
C GLY A 89 1.93 1.23 4.74
N VAL A 90 0.97 0.76 5.53
CA VAL A 90 -0.35 1.40 5.65
C VAL A 90 -0.20 2.84 6.17
N GLN A 91 0.57 3.01 7.23
CA GLN A 91 0.76 4.33 7.86
C GLN A 91 1.45 5.29 6.91
N GLU A 92 2.42 4.82 6.12
CA GLU A 92 3.07 5.63 5.09
C GLU A 92 2.06 6.14 4.06
N GLU A 93 1.08 5.32 3.69
CA GLU A 93 0.03 5.73 2.76
C GLU A 93 -0.79 6.89 3.31
N PHE A 94 -1.03 6.92 4.62
CA PHE A 94 -1.74 8.03 5.25
C PHE A 94 -0.85 9.25 5.44
N GLN A 95 0.45 9.08 5.66
CA GLN A 95 1.39 10.20 5.63
C GLN A 95 1.43 10.85 4.25
N PHE A 96 1.46 10.04 3.20
CA PHE A 96 1.41 10.50 1.82
C PHE A 96 0.16 11.37 1.56
N ARG A 97 -0.98 11.01 2.19
CA ARG A 97 -2.25 11.73 2.02
C ARG A 97 -2.41 12.92 2.97
N ASN A 98 -1.45 13.17 3.84
CA ASN A 98 -1.55 14.26 4.82
C ASN A 98 -1.20 15.60 4.17
N LEU A 99 -2.14 16.14 3.40
CA LEU A 99 -1.94 17.38 2.67
C LEU A 99 -2.20 18.63 3.51
N SER A 100 -2.80 18.48 4.69
CA SER A 100 -3.11 19.61 5.56
C SER A 100 -1.90 20.14 6.33
N GLY A 101 -0.79 19.40 6.33
CA GLY A 101 0.40 19.77 7.08
C GLY A 101 0.30 19.56 8.58
N GLY A 102 -0.76 18.93 9.05
CA GLY A 102 -0.91 18.56 10.45
C GLY A 102 0.05 17.43 10.84
N PRO A 103 0.01 16.96 12.10
CA PRO A 103 0.97 15.96 12.58
C PRO A 103 0.88 14.63 11.84
N GLY A 104 -0.26 14.36 11.21
CA GLY A 104 -0.44 13.12 10.46
C GLY A 104 -0.46 11.89 11.36
N LEU A 105 -0.51 10.73 10.70
CA LEU A 105 -0.44 9.44 11.39
C LEU A 105 1.02 9.02 11.52
N ALA A 106 1.45 8.69 12.73
CA ALA A 106 2.82 8.23 12.95
C ALA A 106 3.08 6.90 12.25
N VAL A 107 4.26 6.77 11.64
CA VAL A 107 4.72 5.52 11.03
C VAL A 107 5.53 4.76 12.08
N ASP A 108 4.83 4.12 13.02
CA ASP A 108 5.45 3.43 14.16
C ASP A 108 5.33 1.91 14.08
N GLY A 109 4.61 1.39 13.09
CA GLY A 109 4.44 -0.05 12.92
C GLY A 109 3.43 -0.68 13.88
N ILE A 110 2.67 0.12 14.61
CA ILE A 110 1.67 -0.37 15.56
C ILE A 110 0.28 0.04 15.05
N PHE A 111 -0.54 -0.94 14.74
CA PHE A 111 -1.91 -0.70 14.28
C PHE A 111 -2.79 -0.52 15.52
N GLY A 112 -2.82 0.70 16.03
CA GLY A 112 -3.61 1.07 17.19
C GLY A 112 -4.88 1.82 16.80
N PRO A 113 -5.55 2.47 17.78
CA PRO A 113 -6.81 3.17 17.52
C PRO A 113 -6.70 4.28 16.48
N LYS A 114 -5.58 5.01 16.42
CA LYS A 114 -5.40 6.08 15.45
C LYS A 114 -5.29 5.54 14.03
N THR A 115 -4.55 4.45 13.85
CA THR A 115 -4.44 3.80 12.55
C THR A 115 -5.79 3.22 12.14
N ASP A 116 -6.51 2.57 13.07
CA ASP A 116 -7.84 2.05 12.80
C ASP A 116 -8.81 3.16 12.35
N ALA A 117 -8.80 4.29 13.04
CA ALA A 117 -9.64 5.43 12.66
C ALA A 117 -9.30 5.96 11.26
N ALA A 118 -8.02 6.04 10.93
CA ALA A 118 -7.58 6.47 9.60
C ALA A 118 -8.04 5.50 8.52
N VAL A 119 -7.90 4.20 8.75
CA VAL A 119 -8.34 3.18 7.80
C VAL A 119 -9.84 3.24 7.58
N ARG A 120 -10.63 3.30 8.66
CA ARG A 120 -12.09 3.38 8.56
C ARG A 120 -12.54 4.65 7.86
N GLY A 121 -11.89 5.78 8.13
CA GLY A 121 -12.19 7.05 7.44
C GLY A 121 -11.94 6.95 5.94
N PHE A 122 -10.84 6.33 5.55
CA PHE A 122 -10.51 6.08 4.15
C PHE A 122 -11.54 5.15 3.50
N GLN A 123 -11.87 4.06 4.16
CA GLN A 123 -12.88 3.11 3.67
C GLN A 123 -14.26 3.76 3.54
N GLN A 124 -14.62 4.62 4.48
CA GLN A 124 -15.89 5.34 4.43
C GLN A 124 -15.95 6.28 3.23
N ALA A 125 -14.85 6.99 2.96
CA ALA A 125 -14.77 7.87 1.79
C ALA A 125 -14.87 7.07 0.48
N LEU A 126 -14.22 5.92 0.40
CA LEU A 126 -14.37 5.03 -0.77
C LEU A 126 -15.79 4.50 -0.90
N HIS A 127 -16.41 4.15 0.21
CA HIS A 127 -17.76 3.56 0.27
C HIS A 127 -18.81 4.50 -0.30
N GLN A 128 -18.62 5.81 -0.17
CA GLN A 128 -19.56 6.80 -0.72
C GLN A 128 -19.72 6.63 -2.23
N ASP A 129 -18.62 6.35 -2.93
CA ASP A 129 -18.63 6.18 -4.39
C ASP A 129 -18.71 4.71 -4.79
N ILE A 130 -18.26 3.81 -3.94
CA ILE A 130 -18.17 2.37 -4.19
C ILE A 130 -18.82 1.64 -3.02
N PRO A 131 -20.16 1.49 -3.04
CA PRO A 131 -20.88 0.94 -1.88
C PRO A 131 -20.47 -0.48 -1.46
N SER A 132 -19.81 -1.23 -2.35
CA SER A 132 -19.32 -2.57 -2.02
C SER A 132 -18.09 -2.57 -1.11
N VAL A 133 -17.45 -1.41 -0.90
CA VAL A 133 -16.29 -1.31 -0.01
C VAL A 133 -16.75 -1.44 1.44
N ALA A 134 -16.20 -2.41 2.16
CA ALA A 134 -16.51 -2.60 3.57
C ALA A 134 -15.80 -1.55 4.43
N ILE A 135 -16.49 -1.04 5.44
CA ILE A 135 -15.93 -0.12 6.44
C ILE A 135 -15.66 -0.96 7.69
N ASP A 136 -14.60 -1.75 7.68
CA ASP A 136 -14.33 -2.76 8.71
C ASP A 136 -12.99 -2.56 9.44
N GLY A 137 -12.19 -1.58 9.04
CA GLY A 137 -10.88 -1.34 9.63
C GLY A 137 -9.82 -2.37 9.21
N ILE A 138 -10.14 -3.26 8.29
CA ILE A 138 -9.23 -4.31 7.83
C ILE A 138 -8.61 -3.87 6.50
N VAL A 139 -7.29 -3.84 6.44
CA VAL A 139 -6.58 -3.53 5.20
C VAL A 139 -6.28 -4.83 4.48
N GLY A 140 -7.24 -5.29 3.71
CA GLY A 140 -7.13 -6.46 2.84
C GLY A 140 -6.85 -6.02 1.40
N PRO A 141 -7.04 -6.93 0.43
CA PRO A 141 -6.67 -6.65 -0.99
C PRO A 141 -7.35 -5.42 -1.57
N VAL A 142 -8.62 -5.20 -1.29
CA VAL A 142 -9.36 -4.05 -1.84
C VAL A 142 -8.79 -2.74 -1.29
N THR A 143 -8.63 -2.65 0.02
CA THR A 143 -8.11 -1.44 0.66
C THR A 143 -6.65 -1.20 0.28
N TRP A 144 -5.81 -2.23 0.25
CA TRP A 144 -4.43 -2.09 -0.21
C TRP A 144 -4.36 -1.55 -1.63
N ARG A 145 -5.16 -2.11 -2.55
CA ARG A 145 -5.15 -1.65 -3.95
C ARG A 145 -5.55 -0.18 -4.05
N ALA A 146 -6.57 0.23 -3.30
CA ALA A 146 -6.98 1.63 -3.27
C ALA A 146 -5.87 2.53 -2.74
N LEU A 147 -5.17 2.11 -1.69
CA LEU A 147 -4.07 2.88 -1.12
C LEU A 147 -2.92 3.05 -2.11
N VAL A 148 -2.37 1.94 -2.61
CA VAL A 148 -1.15 1.99 -3.45
C VAL A 148 -1.41 2.56 -4.84
N SER A 149 -2.64 2.50 -5.33
CA SER A 149 -3.01 3.13 -6.61
C SER A 149 -3.23 4.64 -6.48
N GLY A 150 -3.17 5.18 -5.26
CA GLY A 150 -3.25 6.61 -5.03
C GLY A 150 -4.65 7.18 -4.95
N MET A 151 -5.67 6.36 -4.70
CA MET A 151 -7.04 6.86 -4.56
C MET A 151 -7.14 7.82 -3.37
N LEU A 152 -7.97 8.86 -3.52
CA LEU A 152 -8.19 9.91 -2.52
C LEU A 152 -6.93 10.70 -2.15
N ALA A 153 -5.89 10.61 -2.96
CA ALA A 153 -4.72 11.48 -2.86
C ALA A 153 -4.91 12.65 -3.83
N LEU A 154 -4.79 13.87 -3.34
CA LEU A 154 -4.99 15.08 -4.14
C LEU A 154 -3.65 15.70 -4.54
#